data_0b86b205690a9c2f0dc1b97d32bdf9f0
#
_entry.id   0b86b205690a9c2f0dc1b97d32bdf9f0
#
_cell.length_a   1.000
_cell.length_b   1.000
_cell.length_c   1.000
_cell.angle_alpha   90.00
_cell.angle_beta   90.00
_cell.angle_gamma   90.00
#
_symmetry.space_group_name_H-M   'P 1'
#
loop_
_entity.id
_entity.type
_entity.pdbx_description
1 polymer ?
#
loop_
_entity_poly.entity_id
_entity_poly.type
_entity_poly.pdbx_seq_one_letter_code
_entity_poly.pdbx_strand_id
1 'polypeptide(L)'
;MKIKKCRICKSTNLKELFSFGKLCFTGKFPSKSQNIKKEPITLIICKTCELVQLGHNFDLNYLYGPDYGYRTGINKTMLNHVKKVVINLSKKTKVKKNDFVLDIASNDGSLLKYYNKKINTFGIDPILEKYKNQYKNINYKIPDFFSAKKIMKMTKKKFKIIT
;
A
#
# COMPACT_ATOMS: atom_id res chain seq x y z
N MET A 1 -2.56 10.81 16.16
CA MET A 1 -3.14 10.45 17.49
C MET A 1 -2.26 9.39 18.14
N LYS A 2 -1.85 9.59 19.41
CA LYS A 2 -1.03 8.61 20.16
C LYS A 2 -1.82 7.32 20.41
N ILE A 3 -1.19 6.15 20.18
CA ILE A 3 -1.84 4.87 20.45
C ILE A 3 -1.73 4.53 21.94
N LYS A 4 -2.77 3.88 22.46
CA LYS A 4 -2.85 3.45 23.87
C LYS A 4 -2.75 1.94 24.04
N LYS A 5 -2.87 1.18 22.94
CA LYS A 5 -2.84 -0.29 22.94
C LYS A 5 -1.98 -0.80 21.79
N CYS A 6 -1.32 -1.92 22.01
CA CYS A 6 -0.59 -2.63 20.97
C CYS A 6 -1.52 -2.98 19.80
N ARG A 7 -1.04 -2.78 18.55
CA ARG A 7 -1.84 -3.08 17.35
C ARG A 7 -2.16 -4.57 17.20
N ILE A 8 -1.29 -5.44 17.69
CA ILE A 8 -1.46 -6.91 17.60
C ILE A 8 -2.16 -7.45 18.82
N CYS A 9 -1.50 -7.47 20.00
CA CYS A 9 -2.02 -8.16 21.20
C CYS A 9 -2.95 -7.31 22.06
N LYS A 10 -3.20 -6.04 21.72
CA LYS A 10 -4.08 -5.09 22.42
C LYS A 10 -3.61 -4.72 23.85
N SER A 11 -2.48 -5.22 24.31
CA SER A 11 -1.89 -4.85 25.61
C SER A 11 -1.61 -3.35 25.69
N THR A 12 -1.78 -2.78 26.87
CA THR A 12 -1.42 -1.39 27.21
C THR A 12 0.02 -1.23 27.67
N ASN A 13 0.76 -2.34 27.89
CA ASN A 13 2.14 -2.32 28.33
C ASN A 13 3.07 -1.90 27.19
N LEU A 14 3.09 -0.60 26.91
CA LEU A 14 3.86 0.00 25.82
C LEU A 14 4.99 0.85 26.41
N LYS A 15 6.21 0.66 25.92
CA LYS A 15 7.40 1.45 26.31
C LYS A 15 7.94 2.19 25.08
N GLU A 16 8.26 3.45 25.25
CA GLU A 16 8.99 4.21 24.23
C GLU A 16 10.43 3.70 24.13
N LEU A 17 10.88 3.49 22.90
CA LEU A 17 12.25 3.11 22.59
C LEU A 17 13.06 4.33 22.14
N PHE A 18 12.50 5.09 21.18
CA PHE A 18 13.20 6.21 20.58
C PHE A 18 12.21 7.20 19.93
N SER A 19 12.53 8.49 20.00
CA SER A 19 11.77 9.54 19.32
C SER A 19 12.67 10.28 18.32
N PHE A 20 12.20 10.38 17.07
CA PHE A 20 12.80 11.22 16.03
C PHE A 20 12.35 12.68 16.12
N GLY A 21 11.54 13.04 17.12
CA GLY A 21 10.91 14.34 17.20
C GLY A 21 9.76 14.53 16.19
N LYS A 22 9.47 15.79 15.83
CA LYS A 22 8.43 16.13 14.85
C LYS A 22 9.07 16.26 13.46
N LEU A 23 8.68 15.40 12.53
CA LEU A 23 9.15 15.41 11.14
C LEU A 23 7.99 15.73 10.18
N CYS A 24 8.32 16.30 9.03
CA CYS A 24 7.38 16.46 7.93
C CYS A 24 6.92 15.09 7.44
N PHE A 25 5.66 14.97 7.02
CA PHE A 25 5.20 13.74 6.39
C PHE A 25 5.98 13.47 5.09
N THR A 26 6.56 12.28 4.99
CA THR A 26 7.19 11.79 3.77
C THR A 26 6.14 11.46 2.71
N GLY A 27 6.52 11.53 1.44
CA GLY A 27 5.60 11.27 0.33
C GLY A 27 4.75 12.46 -0.10
N LYS A 28 4.78 13.59 0.63
CA LYS A 28 4.20 14.86 0.21
C LYS A 28 5.18 15.62 -0.66
N PHE A 29 4.80 15.87 -1.91
CA PHE A 29 5.60 16.61 -2.90
C PHE A 29 4.76 17.73 -3.49
N PRO A 30 4.59 18.84 -2.77
CA PRO A 30 3.76 19.96 -3.23
C PRO A 30 4.40 20.65 -4.43
N SER A 31 3.58 21.10 -5.37
CA SER A 31 4.03 21.82 -6.57
C SER A 31 4.48 23.26 -6.29
N LYS A 32 4.11 23.82 -5.15
CA LYS A 32 4.50 25.15 -4.69
C LYS A 32 5.04 25.06 -3.27
N SER A 33 5.88 26.03 -2.88
CA SER A 33 6.33 26.14 -1.49
C SER A 33 5.14 26.28 -0.57
N GLN A 34 4.99 25.34 0.35
CA GLN A 34 3.94 25.32 1.37
C GLN A 34 4.43 24.66 2.66
N ASN A 35 3.83 25.05 3.75
CA ASN A 35 4.16 24.48 5.05
C ASN A 35 3.60 23.06 5.14
N ILE A 36 4.48 22.06 5.22
CA ILE A 36 4.09 20.66 5.37
C ILE A 36 3.93 20.36 6.86
N LYS A 37 2.79 19.76 7.20
CA LYS A 37 2.48 19.34 8.57
C LYS A 37 3.58 18.43 9.12
N LYS A 38 4.04 18.74 10.34
CA LYS A 38 4.98 17.94 11.12
C LYS A 38 4.24 17.19 12.21
N GLU A 39 4.57 15.93 12.37
CA GLU A 39 3.98 15.08 13.40
C GLU A 39 5.07 14.27 14.12
N PRO A 40 4.83 13.85 15.38
CA PRO A 40 5.81 13.09 16.12
C PRO A 40 6.03 11.69 15.53
N ILE A 41 7.27 11.32 15.32
CA ILE A 41 7.68 9.98 14.89
C ILE A 41 8.39 9.32 16.07
N THR A 42 7.70 8.42 16.74
CA THR A 42 8.18 7.73 17.93
C THR A 42 8.07 6.22 17.76
N LEU A 43 9.14 5.48 18.01
CA LEU A 43 9.11 4.03 18.08
C LEU A 43 8.80 3.60 19.52
N ILE A 44 7.89 2.66 19.64
CA ILE A 44 7.51 2.04 20.92
C ILE A 44 7.55 0.53 20.79
N ILE A 45 7.84 -0.17 21.90
CA ILE A 45 7.77 -1.62 21.99
C ILE A 45 6.63 -2.04 22.91
N CYS A 46 5.89 -3.05 22.52
CA CYS A 46 4.97 -3.76 23.39
C CYS A 46 5.75 -4.74 24.26
N LYS A 47 5.69 -4.58 25.56
CA LYS A 47 6.40 -5.48 26.50
C LYS A 47 5.74 -6.85 26.65
N THR A 48 4.55 -7.04 26.10
CA THR A 48 3.81 -8.31 26.17
C THR A 48 4.11 -9.22 24.97
N CYS A 49 4.21 -8.66 23.74
CA CYS A 49 4.44 -9.45 22.52
C CYS A 49 5.65 -8.97 21.71
N GLU A 50 6.44 -8.07 22.27
CA GLU A 50 7.71 -7.53 21.74
C GLU A 50 7.58 -6.82 20.38
N LEU A 51 6.35 -6.55 19.91
CA LEU A 51 6.13 -5.80 18.69
C LEU A 51 6.69 -4.37 18.80
N VAL A 52 7.65 -4.04 17.96
CA VAL A 52 8.10 -2.66 17.73
C VAL A 52 7.17 -2.00 16.72
N GLN A 53 6.64 -0.81 17.05
CA GLN A 53 5.64 -0.13 16.24
C GLN A 53 5.74 1.39 16.41
N LEU A 54 5.15 2.14 15.47
CA LEU A 54 4.98 3.58 15.63
C LEU A 54 4.00 3.89 16.76
N GLY A 55 4.36 4.84 17.62
CA GLY A 55 3.56 5.28 18.76
C GLY A 55 2.32 6.14 18.41
N HIS A 56 2.13 6.46 17.14
CA HIS A 56 1.06 7.33 16.67
C HIS A 56 0.37 6.74 15.44
N ASN A 57 -0.92 7.06 15.29
CA ASN A 57 -1.67 6.90 14.04
C ASN A 57 -1.76 8.27 13.36
N PHE A 58 -1.68 8.26 12.04
CA PHE A 58 -1.75 9.44 11.20
C PHE A 58 -2.98 9.36 10.28
N ASP A 59 -3.43 10.51 9.79
CA ASP A 59 -4.50 10.58 8.81
C ASP A 59 -4.00 10.05 7.46
N LEU A 60 -4.57 8.93 7.03
CA LEU A 60 -4.20 8.26 5.78
C LEU A 60 -4.59 9.09 4.56
N ASN A 61 -5.69 9.84 4.61
CA ASN A 61 -6.09 10.71 3.51
C ASN A 61 -5.08 11.85 3.30
N TYR A 62 -4.51 12.35 4.41
CA TYR A 62 -3.44 13.34 4.32
C TYR A 62 -2.15 12.74 3.76
N LEU A 63 -1.79 11.51 4.14
CA LEU A 63 -0.57 10.84 3.67
C LEU A 63 -0.66 10.42 2.21
N TYR A 64 -1.79 9.84 1.80
CA TYR A 64 -2.00 9.25 0.47
C TYR A 64 -3.02 10.04 -0.36
N GLY A 65 -3.08 11.36 -0.14
CA GLY A 65 -3.94 12.27 -0.90
C GLY A 65 -3.33 12.72 -2.23
N PRO A 66 -3.88 13.79 -2.83
CA PRO A 66 -3.47 14.28 -4.16
C PRO A 66 -1.99 14.63 -4.30
N ASP A 67 -1.36 15.10 -3.20
CA ASP A 67 0.06 15.47 -3.21
C ASP A 67 1.02 14.30 -2.97
N TYR A 68 0.51 13.06 -2.84
CA TYR A 68 1.39 11.90 -2.71
C TYR A 68 2.24 11.73 -3.95
N GLY A 69 3.57 11.80 -3.78
CA GLY A 69 4.50 11.94 -4.90
C GLY A 69 5.19 10.65 -5.33
N TYR A 70 5.14 9.57 -4.53
CA TYR A 70 5.77 8.33 -4.91
C TYR A 70 5.04 7.64 -6.06
N ARG A 71 5.81 7.20 -7.05
CA ARG A 71 5.30 6.45 -8.19
C ARG A 71 6.25 5.31 -8.56
N THR A 72 5.74 4.08 -8.54
CA THR A 72 6.50 2.85 -8.83
C THR A 72 7.10 2.87 -10.24
N GLY A 73 6.34 3.35 -11.22
CA GLY A 73 6.69 3.31 -12.64
C GLY A 73 7.75 4.32 -13.10
N ILE A 74 8.26 5.20 -12.22
CA ILE A 74 9.31 6.16 -12.58
C ILE A 74 10.69 5.50 -12.54
N ASN A 75 10.92 4.59 -11.59
CA ASN A 75 12.23 4.01 -11.34
C ASN A 75 12.42 2.71 -12.09
N LYS A 76 13.38 2.64 -13.01
CA LYS A 76 13.70 1.46 -13.81
C LYS A 76 14.09 0.24 -12.96
N THR A 77 14.82 0.45 -11.87
CA THR A 77 15.19 -0.62 -10.93
C THR A 77 13.95 -1.22 -10.28
N MET A 78 13.00 -0.36 -9.84
CA MET A 78 11.75 -0.81 -9.26
C MET A 78 10.87 -1.54 -10.28
N LEU A 79 10.77 -1.04 -11.51
CA LEU A 79 10.06 -1.75 -12.60
C LEU A 79 10.63 -3.15 -12.84
N ASN A 80 11.95 -3.29 -12.88
CA ASN A 80 12.61 -4.59 -13.02
C ASN A 80 12.33 -5.49 -11.81
N HIS A 81 12.31 -4.93 -10.60
CA HIS A 81 11.99 -5.67 -9.38
C HIS A 81 10.56 -6.22 -9.41
N VAL A 82 9.55 -5.37 -9.61
CA VAL A 82 8.15 -5.83 -9.64
C VAL A 82 7.87 -6.80 -10.78
N LYS A 83 8.55 -6.67 -11.93
CA LYS A 83 8.52 -7.65 -13.01
C LYS A 83 9.01 -9.02 -12.55
N LYS A 84 10.16 -9.09 -11.88
CA LYS A 84 10.71 -10.33 -11.31
C LYS A 84 9.76 -10.93 -10.27
N VAL A 85 9.15 -10.11 -9.42
CA VAL A 85 8.15 -10.55 -8.43
C VAL A 85 6.99 -11.26 -9.13
N VAL A 86 6.39 -10.64 -10.15
CA VAL A 86 5.27 -11.23 -10.90
C VAL A 86 5.68 -12.55 -11.58
N ILE A 87 6.85 -12.60 -12.23
CA ILE A 87 7.33 -13.82 -12.88
C ILE A 87 7.49 -14.96 -11.87
N ASN A 88 8.16 -14.68 -10.74
CA ASN A 88 8.42 -15.68 -9.70
C ASN A 88 7.13 -16.18 -9.04
N LEU A 89 6.21 -15.27 -8.68
CA LEU A 89 4.92 -15.63 -8.10
C LEU A 89 4.08 -16.43 -9.08
N SER A 90 3.99 -15.99 -10.34
CA SER A 90 3.24 -16.70 -11.39
C SER A 90 3.74 -18.12 -11.60
N LYS A 91 5.07 -18.32 -11.60
CA LYS A 91 5.70 -19.64 -11.72
C LYS A 91 5.39 -20.52 -10.49
N LYS A 92 5.62 -19.99 -9.28
CA LYS A 92 5.39 -20.72 -8.02
C LYS A 92 3.93 -21.13 -7.81
N THR A 93 2.99 -20.25 -8.13
CA THR A 93 1.55 -20.50 -7.92
C THR A 93 0.89 -21.16 -9.12
N LYS A 94 1.63 -21.35 -10.23
CA LYS A 94 1.09 -21.91 -11.48
C LYS A 94 -0.15 -21.17 -11.95
N VAL A 95 -0.06 -19.83 -12.04
CA VAL A 95 -1.15 -18.98 -12.52
C VAL A 95 -1.59 -19.39 -13.93
N LYS A 96 -2.90 -19.52 -14.14
CA LYS A 96 -3.52 -19.95 -15.39
C LYS A 96 -4.45 -18.85 -15.94
N LYS A 97 -4.85 -19.02 -17.20
CA LYS A 97 -5.91 -18.21 -17.82
C LYS A 97 -7.15 -18.15 -16.93
N ASN A 98 -7.72 -16.95 -16.80
CA ASN A 98 -8.90 -16.61 -15.99
C ASN A 98 -8.69 -16.64 -14.47
N ASP A 99 -7.49 -16.95 -13.95
CA ASP A 99 -7.18 -16.75 -12.54
C ASP A 99 -7.29 -15.26 -12.17
N PHE A 100 -7.52 -15.00 -10.89
CA PHE A 100 -7.66 -13.67 -10.33
C PHE A 100 -6.43 -13.31 -9.50
N VAL A 101 -5.90 -12.10 -9.69
CA VAL A 101 -4.80 -11.53 -8.90
C VAL A 101 -5.21 -10.16 -8.36
N LEU A 102 -4.80 -9.87 -7.13
CA LEU A 102 -5.07 -8.59 -6.45
C LEU A 102 -3.74 -7.96 -6.05
N ASP A 103 -3.60 -6.67 -6.34
CA ASP A 103 -2.51 -5.84 -5.85
C ASP A 103 -3.08 -4.76 -4.91
N ILE A 104 -2.74 -4.85 -3.63
CA ILE A 104 -3.17 -3.93 -2.58
C ILE A 104 -2.16 -2.79 -2.50
N ALA A 105 -2.65 -1.55 -2.48
CA ALA A 105 -1.84 -0.35 -2.63
C ALA A 105 -1.03 -0.36 -3.94
N SER A 106 -1.75 -0.62 -5.04
CA SER A 106 -1.20 -0.89 -6.37
C SER A 106 -0.55 0.34 -7.04
N ASN A 107 -0.55 1.49 -6.38
CA ASN A 107 0.07 2.75 -6.78
C ASN A 107 -0.33 3.16 -8.20
N ASP A 108 0.57 3.10 -9.18
CA ASP A 108 0.30 3.40 -10.60
C ASP A 108 0.02 2.14 -11.45
N GLY A 109 -0.24 1.00 -10.80
CA GLY A 109 -0.54 -0.26 -11.47
C GLY A 109 0.65 -0.94 -12.16
N SER A 110 1.87 -0.47 -11.92
CA SER A 110 3.08 -0.97 -12.61
C SER A 110 3.31 -2.47 -12.41
N LEU A 111 3.02 -3.02 -11.23
CA LEU A 111 3.14 -4.45 -10.97
C LEU A 111 2.14 -5.25 -11.83
N LEU A 112 0.88 -4.83 -11.83
CA LEU A 112 -0.20 -5.54 -12.52
C LEU A 112 -0.02 -5.64 -14.04
N LYS A 113 0.72 -4.71 -14.65
CA LYS A 113 1.01 -4.71 -16.10
C LYS A 113 1.84 -5.90 -16.57
N TYR A 114 2.56 -6.55 -15.66
CA TYR A 114 3.42 -7.69 -16.01
C TYR A 114 2.67 -9.03 -16.03
N TYR A 115 1.41 -9.06 -15.57
CA TYR A 115 0.58 -10.25 -15.75
C TYR A 115 0.12 -10.38 -17.21
N ASN A 116 -0.05 -11.64 -17.65
CA ASN A 116 -0.61 -11.93 -18.97
C ASN A 116 -2.04 -11.37 -19.07
N LYS A 117 -2.42 -10.84 -20.25
CA LYS A 117 -3.75 -10.28 -20.52
C LYS A 117 -4.93 -11.25 -20.28
N LYS A 118 -4.65 -12.56 -20.21
CA LYS A 118 -5.64 -13.60 -19.91
C LYS A 118 -5.90 -13.77 -18.40
N ILE A 119 -5.20 -13.04 -17.54
CA ILE A 119 -5.35 -13.03 -16.08
C ILE A 119 -6.25 -11.86 -15.69
N ASN A 120 -7.18 -12.09 -14.75
CA ASN A 120 -8.03 -11.04 -14.21
C ASN A 120 -7.29 -10.25 -13.12
N THR A 121 -6.93 -9.02 -13.41
CA THR A 121 -6.13 -8.16 -12.55
C THR A 121 -7.00 -7.15 -11.79
N PHE A 122 -6.83 -7.09 -10.47
CA PHE A 122 -7.47 -6.14 -9.57
C PHE A 122 -6.41 -5.23 -8.96
N GLY A 123 -6.57 -3.93 -9.11
CA GLY A 123 -5.76 -2.91 -8.44
C GLY A 123 -6.62 -2.08 -7.50
N ILE A 124 -6.19 -1.92 -6.26
CA ILE A 124 -6.82 -1.04 -5.28
C ILE A 124 -5.79 -0.08 -4.70
N ASP A 125 -6.06 1.22 -4.84
CA ASP A 125 -5.21 2.27 -4.30
C ASP A 125 -5.98 3.60 -4.22
N PRO A 126 -5.92 4.38 -3.13
CA PRO A 126 -6.61 5.66 -3.01
C PRO A 126 -6.15 6.72 -4.02
N ILE A 127 -4.92 6.60 -4.55
CA ILE A 127 -4.38 7.53 -5.56
C ILE A 127 -4.57 7.06 -7.00
N LEU A 128 -5.30 5.98 -7.23
CA LEU A 128 -5.50 5.37 -8.55
C LEU A 128 -5.99 6.39 -9.59
N GLU A 129 -6.92 7.26 -9.22
CA GLU A 129 -7.45 8.29 -10.13
C GLU A 129 -6.35 9.22 -10.66
N LYS A 130 -5.34 9.53 -9.86
CA LYS A 130 -4.17 10.31 -10.28
C LYS A 130 -3.41 9.62 -11.44
N TYR A 131 -3.45 8.30 -11.49
CA TYR A 131 -2.73 7.46 -12.45
C TYR A 131 -3.64 6.65 -13.37
N LYS A 132 -4.90 7.05 -13.56
CA LYS A 132 -5.90 6.31 -14.35
C LYS A 132 -5.43 5.89 -15.75
N ASN A 133 -4.60 6.70 -16.40
CA ASN A 133 -4.04 6.39 -17.71
C ASN A 133 -3.08 5.19 -17.70
N GLN A 134 -2.40 4.94 -16.59
CA GLN A 134 -1.53 3.79 -16.40
C GLN A 134 -2.30 2.49 -16.19
N TYR A 135 -3.57 2.59 -15.77
CA TYR A 135 -4.45 1.45 -15.50
C TYR A 135 -5.25 0.96 -16.71
N LYS A 136 -4.99 1.44 -17.93
CA LYS A 136 -5.79 1.10 -19.14
C LYS A 136 -5.98 -0.40 -19.35
N ASN A 137 -4.96 -1.22 -19.08
CA ASN A 137 -4.96 -2.67 -19.30
C ASN A 137 -5.21 -3.48 -18.02
N ILE A 138 -5.68 -2.87 -16.93
CA ILE A 138 -6.03 -3.54 -15.69
C ILE A 138 -7.56 -3.69 -15.65
N ASN A 139 -8.05 -4.92 -15.38
CA ASN A 139 -9.47 -5.25 -15.52
C ASN A 139 -10.34 -4.55 -14.49
N TYR A 140 -9.94 -4.56 -13.21
CA TYR A 140 -10.72 -3.98 -12.11
C TYR A 140 -9.89 -2.95 -11.36
N LYS A 141 -10.44 -1.75 -11.22
CA LYS A 141 -9.78 -0.55 -10.70
C LYS A 141 -10.60 0.00 -9.56
N ILE A 142 -10.00 0.08 -8.38
CA ILE A 142 -10.71 0.48 -7.16
C ILE A 142 -9.95 1.67 -6.54
N PRO A 143 -10.44 2.91 -6.74
CA PRO A 143 -9.81 4.13 -6.22
C PRO A 143 -10.14 4.33 -4.74
N ASP A 144 -9.65 3.44 -3.88
CA ASP A 144 -9.97 3.47 -2.45
C ASP A 144 -8.89 2.75 -1.63
N PHE A 145 -8.93 2.95 -0.31
CA PHE A 145 -8.19 2.13 0.63
C PHE A 145 -8.70 0.69 0.61
N PHE A 146 -7.79 -0.24 0.85
CA PHE A 146 -8.15 -1.65 0.87
C PHE A 146 -9.22 -1.98 1.92
N SER A 147 -10.21 -2.73 1.47
CA SER A 147 -11.23 -3.32 2.32
C SER A 147 -11.63 -4.69 1.78
N ALA A 148 -11.38 -5.73 2.56
CA ALA A 148 -11.79 -7.10 2.21
C ALA A 148 -13.30 -7.16 1.89
N LYS A 149 -14.13 -6.47 2.69
CA LYS A 149 -15.59 -6.39 2.48
C LYS A 149 -15.95 -5.80 1.11
N LYS A 150 -15.24 -4.75 0.64
CA LYS A 150 -15.46 -4.18 -0.70
C LYS A 150 -15.09 -5.17 -1.79
N ILE A 151 -13.91 -5.79 -1.68
CA ILE A 151 -13.47 -6.79 -2.67
C ILE A 151 -14.43 -7.96 -2.74
N MET A 152 -14.87 -8.51 -1.60
CA MET A 152 -15.82 -9.63 -1.54
C MET A 152 -17.21 -9.31 -2.10
N LYS A 153 -17.62 -8.04 -2.09
CA LYS A 153 -18.85 -7.58 -2.77
C LYS A 153 -18.70 -7.54 -4.30
N MET A 154 -17.49 -7.24 -4.80
CA MET A 154 -17.22 -7.14 -6.23
C MET A 154 -17.03 -8.50 -6.89
N THR A 155 -16.46 -9.46 -6.16
CA THR A 155 -16.23 -10.81 -6.67
C THR A 155 -16.28 -11.85 -5.56
N LYS A 156 -16.89 -13.00 -5.87
CA LYS A 156 -16.85 -14.20 -5.01
C LYS A 156 -15.69 -15.12 -5.38
N LYS A 157 -14.89 -14.75 -6.39
CA LYS A 157 -13.74 -15.56 -6.83
C LYS A 157 -12.59 -15.44 -5.84
N LYS A 158 -11.86 -16.54 -5.65
CA LYS A 158 -10.63 -16.55 -4.85
C LYS A 158 -9.49 -15.97 -5.69
N PHE A 159 -8.68 -15.14 -5.07
CA PHE A 159 -7.46 -14.64 -5.68
C PHE A 159 -6.36 -15.71 -5.58
N LYS A 160 -5.71 -15.97 -6.70
CA LYS A 160 -4.58 -16.89 -6.80
C LYS A 160 -3.31 -16.28 -6.20
N ILE A 161 -3.17 -14.96 -6.37
CA ILE A 161 -2.08 -14.15 -5.82
C ILE A 161 -2.68 -12.87 -5.22
N ILE A 162 -2.18 -12.47 -4.07
CA ILE A 162 -2.39 -11.17 -3.45
C ILE A 162 -1.00 -10.59 -3.15
N THR A 163 -0.73 -9.39 -3.69
CA THR A 163 0.49 -8.59 -3.47
C THR A 163 0.18 -7.31 -2.74
#